data_2633908fc9b7b2230e1086bea6dc06df
#
_entry.id   2633908fc9b7b2230e1086bea6dc06df
#
_cell.length_a   1.000
_cell.length_b   1.000
_cell.length_c   1.000
_cell.angle_alpha   90.00
_cell.angle_beta   90.00
_cell.angle_gamma   90.00
#
_symmetry.space_group_name_H-M   'P 1'
#
loop_
_entity.id
_entity.type
_entity.pdbx_description
1 polymer ?
#
loop_
_entity_poly.entity_id
_entity_poly.type
_entity_poly.pdbx_seq_one_letter_code
_entity_poly.pdbx_strand_id
1 'polypeptide(L)'
;MISEKLKLYVEGLFKKYERNSLLSRKKTELLTKLHDRSISLEAEGMTKLDIEKLLIREIESKSLAVDTSDLNIDKSNVLKLKKKTFINKNLQKTEDFEPVNAEYYLSDFKSATLQNIDVEHSVFKNCYFKNFSCKDSAIIESTFKKSDLSQSNYDTCKLEYMLYTGCHLPKVNFTDTSILHTFFKNCYLKKVSFTNCNLINIRFESCDIANVKITGGKMDKTTYRILQEEGTSLHSVELI
;
A
#
# COMPACT_ATOMS: atom_id res chain seq x y z
N MET A 1 -24.77 -9.56 -8.38
CA MET A 1 -23.34 -9.56 -8.88
C MET A 1 -22.47 -8.89 -7.83
N ILE A 2 -21.42 -9.58 -7.32
CA ILE A 2 -20.54 -9.00 -6.31
C ILE A 2 -19.84 -7.74 -6.83
N SER A 3 -19.69 -6.74 -5.95
CA SER A 3 -19.07 -5.47 -6.31
C SER A 3 -17.56 -5.65 -6.66
N GLU A 4 -17.04 -4.78 -7.53
CA GLU A 4 -15.61 -4.77 -7.85
C GLU A 4 -14.75 -4.60 -6.60
N LYS A 5 -15.21 -3.80 -5.65
CA LYS A 5 -14.51 -3.58 -4.38
C LYS A 5 -14.43 -4.85 -3.54
N LEU A 6 -15.49 -5.67 -3.50
CA LEU A 6 -15.48 -6.95 -2.78
C LEU A 6 -14.56 -7.97 -3.48
N LYS A 7 -14.54 -7.98 -4.82
CA LYS A 7 -13.58 -8.80 -5.58
C LYS A 7 -12.14 -8.41 -5.25
N LEU A 8 -11.82 -7.11 -5.30
CA LEU A 8 -10.49 -6.60 -4.95
C LEU A 8 -10.09 -6.93 -3.51
N TYR A 9 -11.04 -6.88 -2.57
CA TYR A 9 -10.81 -7.29 -1.19
C TYR A 9 -10.42 -8.76 -1.10
N VAL A 10 -11.18 -9.65 -1.76
CA VAL A 10 -10.86 -11.09 -1.81
C VAL A 10 -9.54 -11.33 -2.52
N GLU A 11 -9.26 -10.66 -3.62
CA GLU A 11 -7.98 -10.76 -4.32
C GLU A 11 -6.81 -10.38 -3.42
N GLY A 12 -6.94 -9.32 -2.64
CA GLY A 12 -5.95 -8.93 -1.64
C GLY A 12 -5.68 -10.02 -0.60
N LEU A 13 -6.72 -10.70 -0.12
CA LEU A 13 -6.57 -11.80 0.85
C LEU A 13 -5.78 -13.00 0.30
N PHE A 14 -5.88 -13.27 -1.01
CA PHE A 14 -5.23 -14.41 -1.65
C PHE A 14 -3.94 -14.05 -2.40
N LYS A 15 -3.59 -12.77 -2.54
CA LYS A 15 -2.40 -12.30 -3.27
C LYS A 15 -1.10 -12.97 -2.82
N LYS A 16 -0.98 -13.27 -1.53
CA LYS A 16 0.16 -14.01 -0.95
C LYS A 16 0.32 -15.43 -1.46
N TYR A 17 -0.70 -15.98 -2.12
CA TYR A 17 -0.82 -17.41 -2.39
C TYR A 17 -1.02 -17.73 -3.87
N GLU A 18 -0.82 -16.77 -4.76
CA GLU A 18 -1.11 -16.91 -6.21
C GLU A 18 -0.37 -18.06 -6.90
N ARG A 19 0.73 -18.55 -6.32
CA ARG A 19 1.49 -19.69 -6.87
C ARG A 19 1.00 -21.07 -6.38
N ASN A 20 -0.04 -21.11 -5.56
CA ASN A 20 -0.57 -22.35 -5.01
C ASN A 20 -1.91 -22.69 -5.67
N SER A 21 -1.94 -23.76 -6.48
CA SER A 21 -3.13 -24.20 -7.23
C SER A 21 -4.33 -24.53 -6.33
N LEU A 22 -4.08 -25.02 -5.12
CA LEU A 22 -5.12 -25.34 -4.14
C LEU A 22 -5.78 -24.05 -3.59
N LEU A 23 -4.99 -23.02 -3.36
CA LEU A 23 -5.49 -21.72 -2.88
C LEU A 23 -6.20 -20.93 -3.97
N SER A 24 -5.79 -21.06 -5.25
CA SER A 24 -6.57 -20.56 -6.37
C SER A 24 -7.98 -21.17 -6.42
N ARG A 25 -8.10 -22.48 -6.16
CA ARG A 25 -9.40 -23.15 -6.06
C ARG A 25 -10.22 -22.63 -4.90
N LYS A 26 -9.63 -22.45 -3.73
CA LYS A 26 -10.30 -21.89 -2.53
C LYS A 26 -10.70 -20.42 -2.72
N LYS A 27 -9.92 -19.61 -3.43
CA LYS A 27 -10.29 -18.25 -3.84
C LYS A 27 -11.56 -18.26 -4.69
N THR A 28 -11.61 -19.15 -5.69
CA THR A 28 -12.78 -19.30 -6.56
C THR A 28 -14.01 -19.74 -5.77
N GLU A 29 -13.86 -20.69 -4.85
CA GLU A 29 -14.93 -21.15 -3.96
C GLU A 29 -15.47 -20.03 -3.08
N LEU A 30 -14.59 -19.20 -2.49
CA LEU A 30 -15.00 -18.04 -1.70
C LEU A 30 -15.77 -17.03 -2.55
N LEU A 31 -15.29 -16.72 -3.74
CA LEU A 31 -15.96 -15.80 -4.66
C LEU A 31 -17.35 -16.29 -5.06
N THR A 32 -17.52 -17.59 -5.28
CA THR A 32 -18.81 -18.22 -5.57
C THR A 32 -19.76 -18.08 -4.37
N LYS A 33 -19.31 -18.42 -3.16
CA LYS A 33 -20.10 -18.27 -1.93
C LYS A 33 -20.55 -16.83 -1.69
N LEU A 34 -19.64 -15.88 -1.90
CA LEU A 34 -19.98 -14.45 -1.79
C LEU A 34 -21.00 -14.01 -2.84
N HIS A 35 -20.89 -14.54 -4.05
CA HIS A 35 -21.85 -14.26 -5.11
C HIS A 35 -23.25 -14.75 -4.75
N ASP A 36 -23.37 -16.02 -4.33
CA ASP A 36 -24.65 -16.63 -3.95
C ASP A 36 -25.25 -15.91 -2.74
N ARG A 37 -24.42 -15.56 -1.75
CA ARG A 37 -24.88 -14.80 -0.58
C ARG A 37 -25.32 -13.37 -0.95
N SER A 38 -24.62 -12.71 -1.87
CA SER A 38 -25.01 -11.39 -2.39
C SER A 38 -26.41 -11.44 -3.05
N ILE A 39 -26.69 -12.46 -3.85
CA ILE A 39 -28.00 -12.65 -4.49
C ILE A 39 -29.10 -12.83 -3.43
N SER A 40 -28.84 -13.66 -2.43
CA SER A 40 -29.80 -13.87 -1.32
C SER A 40 -30.12 -12.57 -0.60
N LEU A 41 -29.11 -11.78 -0.25
CA LEU A 41 -29.27 -10.49 0.44
C LEU A 41 -29.95 -9.42 -0.42
N GLU A 42 -29.70 -9.42 -1.74
CA GLU A 42 -30.43 -8.57 -2.68
C GLU A 42 -31.92 -8.93 -2.72
N ALA A 43 -32.24 -10.22 -2.69
CA ALA A 43 -33.63 -10.71 -2.62
C ALA A 43 -34.32 -10.37 -1.28
N GLU A 44 -33.58 -10.24 -0.20
CA GLU A 44 -34.04 -9.77 1.11
C GLU A 44 -34.24 -8.23 1.16
N GLY A 45 -33.94 -7.53 0.06
CA GLY A 45 -34.15 -6.07 -0.07
C GLY A 45 -33.01 -5.21 0.47
N MET A 46 -31.86 -5.78 0.75
CA MET A 46 -30.70 -5.02 1.23
C MET A 46 -30.07 -4.16 0.12
N THR A 47 -29.57 -2.97 0.48
CA THR A 47 -28.84 -2.13 -0.46
C THR A 47 -27.46 -2.73 -0.81
N LYS A 48 -26.97 -2.45 -2.02
CA LYS A 48 -25.64 -2.94 -2.45
C LYS A 48 -24.53 -2.55 -1.49
N LEU A 49 -24.62 -1.37 -0.88
CA LEU A 49 -23.61 -0.88 0.08
C LEU A 49 -23.65 -1.66 1.40
N ASP A 50 -24.84 -2.00 1.89
CA ASP A 50 -25.02 -2.75 3.12
C ASP A 50 -24.60 -4.21 2.94
N ILE A 51 -24.92 -4.80 1.77
CA ILE A 51 -24.46 -6.13 1.37
C ILE A 51 -22.93 -6.19 1.38
N GLU A 52 -22.26 -5.21 0.76
CA GLU A 52 -20.80 -5.15 0.72
C GLU A 52 -20.19 -5.12 2.13
N LYS A 53 -20.71 -4.24 3.00
CA LYS A 53 -20.26 -4.13 4.40
C LYS A 53 -20.48 -5.42 5.18
N LEU A 54 -21.64 -6.06 4.98
CA LEU A 54 -21.98 -7.30 5.66
C LEU A 54 -21.05 -8.44 5.23
N LEU A 55 -20.85 -8.61 3.91
CA LEU A 55 -20.02 -9.66 3.36
C LEU A 55 -18.55 -9.51 3.78
N ILE A 56 -18.02 -8.29 3.86
CA ILE A 56 -16.67 -8.03 4.39
C ILE A 56 -16.60 -8.47 5.86
N ARG A 57 -17.58 -8.13 6.69
CA ARG A 57 -17.64 -8.57 8.10
C ARG A 57 -17.76 -10.08 8.24
N GLU A 58 -18.55 -10.73 7.39
CA GLU A 58 -18.67 -12.19 7.36
C GLU A 58 -17.35 -12.87 7.02
N ILE A 59 -16.54 -12.30 6.11
CA ILE A 59 -15.20 -12.78 5.80
C ILE A 59 -14.27 -12.59 7.01
N GLU A 60 -14.26 -11.40 7.62
CA GLU A 60 -13.41 -11.06 8.77
C GLU A 60 -13.74 -11.90 10.00
N SER A 61 -15.02 -12.17 10.26
CA SER A 61 -15.50 -13.00 11.37
C SER A 61 -15.29 -14.49 11.15
N LYS A 62 -14.76 -14.89 9.98
CA LYS A 62 -14.62 -16.30 9.55
C LYS A 62 -15.95 -17.07 9.43
N SER A 63 -17.09 -16.40 9.41
CA SER A 63 -18.38 -17.04 9.22
C SER A 63 -18.57 -17.57 7.79
N LEU A 64 -17.87 -16.97 6.83
CA LEU A 64 -17.68 -17.44 5.44
C LEU A 64 -16.32 -18.13 5.26
N ALA A 65 -15.70 -18.60 6.34
CA ALA A 65 -14.38 -19.18 6.26
C ALA A 65 -14.34 -20.30 5.22
N VAL A 66 -13.46 -20.14 4.27
CA VAL A 66 -13.01 -21.26 3.46
C VAL A 66 -12.39 -22.25 4.44
N ASP A 67 -12.96 -23.43 4.52
CA ASP A 67 -12.41 -24.46 5.41
C ASP A 67 -10.97 -24.77 4.98
N THR A 68 -10.03 -24.33 5.80
CA THR A 68 -8.62 -24.59 5.60
C THR A 68 -8.16 -25.85 6.31
N SER A 69 -9.09 -26.62 6.91
CA SER A 69 -8.79 -27.86 7.63
C SER A 69 -8.26 -28.96 6.72
N ASP A 70 -8.70 -28.99 5.45
CA ASP A 70 -8.21 -29.95 4.44
C ASP A 70 -6.85 -29.55 3.83
N LEU A 71 -6.44 -28.32 4.06
CA LEU A 71 -5.10 -27.89 3.75
C LEU A 71 -4.23 -28.40 4.91
N ASN A 72 -3.38 -29.35 4.65
CA ASN A 72 -2.27 -29.70 5.54
C ASN A 72 -1.27 -28.51 5.59
N ILE A 73 -1.84 -27.31 5.67
CA ILE A 73 -1.15 -26.09 5.94
C ILE A 73 -0.87 -26.18 7.42
N ASP A 74 0.36 -26.51 7.73
CA ASP A 74 0.89 -26.35 9.07
C ASP A 74 0.41 -24.97 9.59
N LYS A 75 -0.64 -25.00 10.46
CA LYS A 75 -1.18 -23.78 11.08
C LYS A 75 -0.09 -22.99 11.79
N SER A 76 1.05 -23.65 12.10
CA SER A 76 2.25 -23.01 12.58
C SER A 76 2.90 -22.09 11.53
N ASN A 77 2.76 -22.39 10.25
CA ASN A 77 3.33 -21.58 9.16
C ASN A 77 2.38 -20.49 8.64
N VAL A 78 1.05 -20.67 8.73
CA VAL A 78 0.07 -19.66 8.30
C VAL A 78 -0.15 -18.58 9.38
N LEU A 79 -0.03 -18.96 10.66
CA LEU A 79 -0.17 -18.03 11.80
C LEU A 79 1.16 -17.47 12.31
N LYS A 80 2.28 -17.85 11.74
CA LYS A 80 3.64 -17.46 12.16
C LYS A 80 4.52 -16.93 11.04
N LEU A 81 3.97 -16.20 10.10
CA LEU A 81 4.79 -15.13 9.54
C LEU A 81 4.87 -14.02 10.62
N LYS A 82 5.51 -14.35 11.75
CA LYS A 82 6.02 -13.32 12.63
C LYS A 82 6.84 -12.43 11.73
N LYS A 83 6.44 -11.16 11.61
CA LYS A 83 7.28 -10.18 10.94
C LYS A 83 8.67 -10.30 11.56
N LYS A 84 9.68 -10.51 10.74
CA LYS A 84 11.05 -10.49 11.23
C LYS A 84 11.35 -9.08 11.71
N THR A 85 11.87 -8.95 12.91
CA THR A 85 12.16 -7.64 13.51
C THR A 85 13.66 -7.40 13.50
N PHE A 86 14.06 -6.28 12.93
CA PHE A 86 15.43 -5.83 12.80
C PHE A 86 15.60 -4.52 13.55
N ILE A 87 16.57 -4.43 14.43
CA ILE A 87 16.82 -3.24 15.26
C ILE A 87 18.27 -2.79 15.04
N ASN A 88 18.47 -1.47 14.86
CA ASN A 88 19.78 -0.85 14.67
C ASN A 88 20.62 -1.49 13.55
N LYS A 89 19.97 -1.88 12.44
CA LYS A 89 20.67 -2.40 11.28
C LYS A 89 21.24 -1.28 10.43
N ASN A 90 22.49 -1.46 9.98
CA ASN A 90 23.06 -0.64 8.92
C ASN A 90 22.78 -1.34 7.58
N LEU A 91 21.90 -0.72 6.78
CA LEU A 91 21.43 -1.25 5.51
C LEU A 91 21.77 -0.31 4.34
N GLN A 92 22.83 0.48 4.48
CA GLN A 92 23.40 1.28 3.39
C GLN A 92 23.87 0.38 2.24
N LYS A 93 24.31 -0.83 2.56
CA LYS A 93 24.45 -1.95 1.63
C LYS A 93 23.27 -2.88 1.83
N THR A 94 22.50 -3.12 0.80
CA THR A 94 21.20 -3.81 0.90
C THR A 94 21.27 -5.34 0.86
N GLU A 95 22.45 -5.91 0.97
CA GLU A 95 22.70 -7.36 0.94
C GLU A 95 21.93 -8.14 2.03
N ASP A 96 21.79 -7.53 3.22
CA ASP A 96 21.07 -8.10 4.36
C ASP A 96 19.59 -7.60 4.46
N PHE A 97 19.09 -6.94 3.43
CA PHE A 97 17.74 -6.40 3.44
C PHE A 97 16.71 -7.49 3.14
N GLU A 98 15.80 -7.71 4.08
CA GLU A 98 14.66 -8.60 3.90
C GLU A 98 13.40 -7.77 3.57
N PRO A 99 12.96 -7.71 2.32
CA PRO A 99 11.95 -6.74 1.89
C PRO A 99 10.51 -7.10 2.22
N VAL A 100 10.24 -8.35 2.62
CA VAL A 100 8.85 -8.84 2.78
C VAL A 100 8.55 -9.25 4.22
N ASN A 101 7.40 -8.78 4.75
CA ASN A 101 6.93 -9.09 6.11
C ASN A 101 7.95 -8.76 7.21
N ALA A 102 8.70 -7.67 7.07
CA ALA A 102 9.73 -7.26 8.00
C ALA A 102 9.36 -6.00 8.79
N GLU A 103 9.91 -5.89 9.99
CA GLU A 103 9.82 -4.67 10.81
C GLU A 103 11.22 -4.16 11.12
N TYR A 104 11.51 -2.96 10.67
CA TYR A 104 12.77 -2.27 10.89
C TYR A 104 12.58 -1.15 11.91
N TYR A 105 13.39 -1.16 12.96
CA TYR A 105 13.42 -0.13 13.98
C TYR A 105 14.81 0.49 14.06
N LEU A 106 14.87 1.84 14.11
CA LEU A 106 16.13 2.58 14.29
C LEU A 106 17.21 2.16 13.28
N SER A 107 16.82 1.72 12.09
CA SER A 107 17.73 1.17 11.09
C SER A 107 18.13 2.22 10.05
N ASP A 108 19.35 2.11 9.55
CA ASP A 108 19.96 3.09 8.68
C ASP A 108 20.00 2.59 7.23
N PHE A 109 19.21 3.24 6.39
CA PHE A 109 19.13 3.08 4.93
C PHE A 109 19.69 4.30 4.20
N LYS A 110 20.44 5.15 4.88
CA LYS A 110 20.97 6.39 4.30
C LYS A 110 21.82 6.07 3.07
N SER A 111 21.48 6.75 1.96
CA SER A 111 22.14 6.56 0.66
C SER A 111 22.11 5.13 0.11
N ALA A 112 21.26 4.26 0.68
CA ALA A 112 21.01 2.95 0.11
C ALA A 112 20.29 3.05 -1.23
N THR A 113 20.50 2.06 -2.09
CA THR A 113 19.80 1.92 -3.37
C THR A 113 19.07 0.59 -3.40
N LEU A 114 17.76 0.63 -3.61
CA LEU A 114 16.95 -0.53 -3.96
C LEU A 114 16.65 -0.45 -5.46
N GLN A 115 16.95 -1.52 -6.17
CA GLN A 115 16.63 -1.62 -7.59
C GLN A 115 16.12 -3.03 -7.91
N ASN A 116 15.00 -3.11 -8.62
CA ASN A 116 14.32 -4.37 -8.95
C ASN A 116 13.99 -5.21 -7.70
N ILE A 117 13.61 -4.55 -6.60
CA ILE A 117 13.28 -5.21 -5.33
C ILE A 117 11.88 -4.81 -4.91
N ASP A 118 11.02 -5.80 -4.72
CA ASP A 118 9.67 -5.57 -4.21
C ASP A 118 9.64 -5.66 -2.68
N VAL A 119 9.10 -4.61 -2.07
CA VAL A 119 8.94 -4.49 -0.61
C VAL A 119 7.45 -4.63 -0.28
N GLU A 120 7.10 -5.63 0.50
CA GLU A 120 5.69 -5.88 0.82
C GLU A 120 5.46 -6.06 2.32
N HIS A 121 4.32 -5.54 2.80
CA HIS A 121 3.82 -5.72 4.17
C HIS A 121 4.84 -5.38 5.26
N SER A 122 5.74 -4.45 4.98
CA SER A 122 6.85 -4.12 5.88
C SER A 122 6.64 -2.81 6.63
N VAL A 123 7.25 -2.72 7.82
CA VAL A 123 7.13 -1.55 8.69
C VAL A 123 8.52 -0.98 8.97
N PHE A 124 8.68 0.31 8.69
CA PHE A 124 9.90 1.07 8.96
C PHE A 124 9.60 2.13 10.02
N LYS A 125 10.11 1.96 11.23
CA LYS A 125 9.84 2.86 12.35
C LYS A 125 11.11 3.50 12.87
N ASN A 126 11.12 4.85 12.93
CA ASN A 126 12.29 5.63 13.33
C ASN A 126 13.54 5.29 12.48
N CYS A 127 13.34 4.99 11.19
CA CYS A 127 14.43 4.63 10.29
C CYS A 127 14.93 5.85 9.50
N TYR A 128 16.17 5.75 9.01
CA TYR A 128 16.85 6.84 8.29
C TYR A 128 17.01 6.46 6.83
N PHE A 129 16.28 7.18 5.94
CA PHE A 129 16.30 6.99 4.49
C PHE A 129 16.82 8.24 3.74
N LYS A 130 17.57 9.10 4.41
CA LYS A 130 18.11 10.29 3.75
C LYS A 130 18.96 9.93 2.54
N ASN A 131 18.70 10.58 1.39
CA ASN A 131 19.34 10.31 0.10
C ASN A 131 19.14 8.86 -0.41
N PHE A 132 18.12 8.17 0.05
CA PHE A 132 17.76 6.84 -0.42
C PHE A 132 17.30 6.88 -1.87
N SER A 133 17.61 5.85 -2.64
CA SER A 133 17.16 5.69 -4.01
C SER A 133 16.39 4.38 -4.17
N CYS A 134 15.19 4.48 -4.75
CA CYS A 134 14.37 3.33 -5.12
C CYS A 134 14.10 3.40 -6.62
N LYS A 135 14.41 2.34 -7.35
CA LYS A 135 14.25 2.32 -8.79
C LYS A 135 13.67 0.98 -9.28
N ASP A 136 12.78 1.04 -10.28
CA ASP A 136 12.18 -0.12 -10.91
C ASP A 136 11.64 -1.16 -9.89
N SER A 137 11.00 -0.68 -8.82
CA SER A 137 10.64 -1.48 -7.63
C SER A 137 9.20 -1.20 -7.19
N ALA A 138 8.58 -2.17 -6.54
CA ALA A 138 7.28 -1.97 -5.92
C ALA A 138 7.39 -1.92 -4.39
N ILE A 139 6.69 -0.97 -3.76
CA ILE A 139 6.50 -0.93 -2.30
C ILE A 139 4.99 -0.97 -2.04
N ILE A 140 4.53 -2.08 -1.47
CA ILE A 140 3.10 -2.36 -1.37
C ILE A 140 2.72 -2.65 0.09
N GLU A 141 1.57 -2.13 0.54
CA GLU A 141 1.01 -2.37 1.87
C GLU A 141 2.02 -2.17 3.02
N SER A 142 2.90 -1.19 2.85
CA SER A 142 3.98 -0.95 3.80
C SER A 142 3.82 0.38 4.54
N THR A 143 4.38 0.45 5.73
CA THR A 143 4.24 1.61 6.62
C THR A 143 5.58 2.22 6.95
N PHE A 144 5.69 3.54 6.77
CA PHE A 144 6.77 4.36 7.30
C PHE A 144 6.25 5.18 8.49
N LYS A 145 6.88 5.05 9.64
CA LYS A 145 6.47 5.75 10.85
C LYS A 145 7.62 6.49 11.50
N LYS A 146 7.48 7.81 11.67
CA LYS A 146 8.51 8.67 12.29
C LYS A 146 9.90 8.47 11.67
N SER A 147 9.95 8.29 10.35
CA SER A 147 11.18 8.03 9.60
C SER A 147 11.58 9.26 8.78
N ASP A 148 12.90 9.41 8.57
CA ASP A 148 13.46 10.49 7.76
C ASP A 148 13.72 9.97 6.34
N LEU A 149 12.91 10.44 5.38
CA LEU A 149 13.02 10.13 3.95
C LEU A 149 13.56 11.33 3.16
N SER A 150 14.16 12.30 3.81
CA SER A 150 14.62 13.53 3.17
C SER A 150 15.55 13.27 1.98
N GLN A 151 15.31 14.00 0.88
CA GLN A 151 16.14 13.94 -0.34
C GLN A 151 16.18 12.56 -1.01
N SER A 152 15.21 11.69 -0.73
CA SER A 152 15.09 10.38 -1.39
C SER A 152 14.52 10.52 -2.79
N ASN A 153 14.84 9.55 -3.64
CA ASN A 153 14.37 9.49 -5.01
C ASN A 153 13.65 8.17 -5.27
N TYR A 154 12.48 8.25 -5.89
CA TYR A 154 11.71 7.12 -6.35
C TYR A 154 11.51 7.27 -7.86
N ASP A 155 12.11 6.39 -8.64
CA ASP A 155 12.11 6.41 -10.10
C ASP A 155 11.49 5.13 -10.64
N THR A 156 10.48 5.26 -11.48
CA THR A 156 9.79 4.12 -12.11
C THR A 156 9.27 3.12 -11.07
N CYS A 157 8.79 3.62 -9.94
CA CYS A 157 8.34 2.79 -8.83
C CYS A 157 6.81 2.64 -8.81
N LYS A 158 6.36 1.62 -8.08
CA LYS A 158 4.97 1.39 -7.75
C LYS A 158 4.78 1.44 -6.24
N LEU A 159 4.05 2.44 -5.75
CA LEU A 159 3.74 2.63 -4.33
C LEU A 159 2.24 2.46 -4.13
N GLU A 160 1.81 1.37 -3.50
CA GLU A 160 0.39 1.09 -3.31
C GLU A 160 0.05 0.79 -1.86
N TYR A 161 -1.08 1.33 -1.40
CA TYR A 161 -1.59 1.12 -0.04
C TYR A 161 -0.56 1.49 1.04
N MET A 162 0.19 2.57 0.79
CA MET A 162 1.22 3.04 1.69
C MET A 162 0.64 3.87 2.82
N LEU A 163 1.24 3.75 4.01
CA LEU A 163 0.95 4.61 5.15
C LEU A 163 2.24 5.32 5.61
N TYR A 164 2.25 6.65 5.48
CA TYR A 164 3.29 7.50 6.05
C TYR A 164 2.72 8.23 7.27
N THR A 165 3.31 8.05 8.45
CA THR A 165 2.85 8.71 9.68
C THR A 165 3.99 9.39 10.40
N GLY A 166 3.88 10.71 10.59
CA GLY A 166 4.89 11.51 11.29
C GLY A 166 6.25 11.50 10.61
N CYS A 167 6.29 11.31 9.29
CA CYS A 167 7.53 11.20 8.52
C CYS A 167 8.02 12.55 8.03
N HIS A 168 9.34 12.63 7.84
CA HIS A 168 10.03 13.79 7.29
C HIS A 168 10.47 13.50 5.86
N LEU A 169 9.81 14.16 4.87
CA LEU A 169 9.99 13.91 3.42
C LEU A 169 10.44 15.16 2.64
N PRO A 170 11.18 16.13 3.18
CA PRO A 170 11.51 17.33 2.40
C PRO A 170 12.39 16.97 1.21
N LYS A 171 12.08 17.58 0.06
CA LYS A 171 12.83 17.41 -1.19
C LYS A 171 12.88 15.96 -1.68
N VAL A 172 11.88 15.15 -1.38
CA VAL A 172 11.72 13.84 -2.02
C VAL A 172 11.26 14.03 -3.44
N ASN A 173 11.80 13.25 -4.36
CA ASN A 173 11.43 13.26 -5.77
C ASN A 173 10.77 11.93 -6.14
N PHE A 174 9.62 12.01 -6.77
CA PHE A 174 8.95 10.89 -7.42
C PHE A 174 8.93 11.17 -8.92
N THR A 175 9.47 10.25 -9.72
CA THR A 175 9.53 10.38 -11.18
C THR A 175 8.96 9.11 -11.82
N ASP A 176 8.09 9.26 -12.80
CA ASP A 176 7.45 8.16 -13.54
C ASP A 176 6.87 7.06 -12.61
N THR A 177 6.43 7.47 -11.42
CA THR A 177 6.03 6.60 -10.33
C THR A 177 4.51 6.56 -10.16
N SER A 178 3.96 5.36 -10.02
CA SER A 178 2.55 5.16 -9.69
C SER A 178 2.36 5.14 -8.17
N ILE A 179 1.56 6.07 -7.64
CA ILE A 179 1.26 6.18 -6.20
C ILE A 179 -0.25 6.06 -6.04
N LEU A 180 -0.69 4.94 -5.50
CA LEU A 180 -2.11 4.59 -5.40
C LEU A 180 -2.51 4.33 -3.95
N HIS A 181 -3.70 4.80 -3.56
CA HIS A 181 -4.28 4.50 -2.25
C HIS A 181 -3.33 4.79 -1.08
N THR A 182 -2.59 5.89 -1.17
CA THR A 182 -1.54 6.24 -0.22
C THR A 182 -1.99 7.34 0.74
N PHE A 183 -1.70 7.17 2.02
CA PHE A 183 -2.07 8.11 3.06
C PHE A 183 -0.84 8.71 3.77
N PHE A 184 -0.76 10.03 3.76
CA PHE A 184 0.20 10.82 4.50
C PHE A 184 -0.49 11.45 5.71
N LYS A 185 -0.03 11.15 6.91
CA LYS A 185 -0.57 11.68 8.16
C LYS A 185 0.50 12.31 9.02
N ASN A 186 0.30 13.57 9.44
CA ASN A 186 1.27 14.32 10.24
C ASN A 186 2.68 14.35 9.62
N CYS A 187 2.77 14.46 8.29
CA CYS A 187 4.02 14.41 7.56
C CYS A 187 4.48 15.81 7.12
N TYR A 188 5.80 15.95 6.98
CA TYR A 188 6.43 17.15 6.46
C TYR A 188 6.92 16.89 5.03
N LEU A 189 6.21 17.44 4.01
CA LEU A 189 6.46 17.19 2.58
C LEU A 189 7.01 18.41 1.83
N LYS A 190 7.61 19.35 2.51
CA LYS A 190 8.08 20.60 1.90
C LYS A 190 9.02 20.38 0.72
N LYS A 191 8.69 20.99 -0.42
CA LYS A 191 9.45 20.89 -1.67
C LYS A 191 9.55 19.47 -2.25
N VAL A 192 8.57 18.62 -1.98
CA VAL A 192 8.42 17.33 -2.68
C VAL A 192 8.05 17.61 -4.13
N SER A 193 8.56 16.81 -5.05
CA SER A 193 8.19 16.85 -6.46
C SER A 193 7.61 15.54 -6.94
N PHE A 194 6.56 15.63 -7.76
CA PHE A 194 5.97 14.52 -8.50
C PHE A 194 6.06 14.86 -10.00
N THR A 195 6.82 14.09 -10.75
CA THR A 195 7.02 14.29 -12.19
C THR A 195 6.51 13.07 -12.94
N ASN A 196 5.56 13.25 -13.84
CA ASN A 196 4.89 12.20 -14.62
C ASN A 196 4.30 11.09 -13.75
N CYS A 197 3.85 11.40 -12.55
CA CYS A 197 3.33 10.42 -11.61
C CYS A 197 1.83 10.15 -11.84
N ASN A 198 1.43 8.92 -11.54
CA ASN A 198 0.02 8.55 -11.47
C ASN A 198 -0.44 8.61 -10.01
N LEU A 199 -1.21 9.64 -9.64
CA LEU A 199 -1.62 9.94 -8.26
C LEU A 199 -3.12 9.66 -8.09
N ILE A 200 -3.48 8.50 -7.54
CA ILE A 200 -4.88 8.09 -7.38
C ILE A 200 -5.19 7.79 -5.92
N ASN A 201 -6.26 8.41 -5.41
CA ASN A 201 -6.74 8.25 -4.04
C ASN A 201 -5.63 8.54 -3.01
N ILE A 202 -4.97 9.69 -3.18
CA ILE A 202 -3.96 10.18 -2.24
C ILE A 202 -4.63 11.03 -1.18
N ARG A 203 -4.28 10.82 0.08
CA ARG A 203 -4.83 11.58 1.20
C ARG A 203 -3.72 12.22 2.02
N PHE A 204 -3.97 13.46 2.43
CA PHE A 204 -3.11 14.21 3.34
C PHE A 204 -3.92 14.63 4.57
N GLU A 205 -3.43 14.32 5.75
CA GLU A 205 -4.04 14.71 7.03
C GLU A 205 -2.98 15.37 7.91
N SER A 206 -3.20 16.63 8.26
CA SER A 206 -2.27 17.43 9.09
C SER A 206 -0.83 17.41 8.55
N CYS A 207 -0.67 17.56 7.25
CA CYS A 207 0.62 17.57 6.57
C CYS A 207 1.05 18.98 6.18
N ASP A 208 2.37 19.26 6.26
CA ASP A 208 2.96 20.45 5.63
C ASP A 208 3.35 20.10 4.18
N ILE A 209 2.55 20.56 3.23
CA ILE A 209 2.76 20.36 1.79
C ILE A 209 3.23 21.62 1.07
N ALA A 210 3.82 22.56 1.81
CA ALA A 210 4.29 23.82 1.25
C ALA A 210 5.33 23.62 0.14
N ASN A 211 5.11 24.29 -1.00
CA ASN A 211 5.96 24.21 -2.18
C ASN A 211 6.10 22.79 -2.78
N VAL A 212 5.11 21.94 -2.62
CA VAL A 212 5.00 20.72 -3.41
C VAL A 212 4.78 21.09 -4.87
N LYS A 213 5.41 20.36 -5.79
CA LYS A 213 5.30 20.58 -7.24
C LYS A 213 4.83 19.32 -7.92
N ILE A 214 3.88 19.45 -8.83
CA ILE A 214 3.38 18.33 -9.63
C ILE A 214 3.43 18.75 -11.09
N THR A 215 4.10 17.95 -11.92
CA THR A 215 4.28 18.24 -13.34
C THR A 215 4.01 16.98 -14.16
N GLY A 216 3.06 17.04 -15.08
CA GLY A 216 2.65 15.90 -15.89
C GLY A 216 1.95 14.81 -15.09
N GLY A 217 1.76 13.66 -15.73
CA GLY A 217 1.12 12.50 -15.11
C GLY A 217 -0.40 12.59 -15.05
N LYS A 218 -0.99 11.70 -14.22
CA LYS A 218 -2.45 11.55 -14.08
C LYS A 218 -2.89 11.65 -12.64
N MET A 219 -4.11 12.13 -12.44
CA MET A 219 -4.65 12.30 -11.10
C MET A 219 -6.18 12.14 -11.08
N ASP A 220 -6.72 11.52 -10.03
CA ASP A 220 -8.17 11.55 -9.80
C ASP A 220 -8.65 12.92 -9.32
N LYS A 221 -9.92 13.23 -9.61
CA LYS A 221 -10.54 14.53 -9.29
C LYS A 221 -10.50 14.87 -7.80
N THR A 222 -10.57 13.89 -6.92
CA THR A 222 -10.56 14.11 -5.47
C THR A 222 -9.17 14.53 -4.99
N THR A 223 -8.14 13.81 -5.42
CA THR A 223 -6.74 14.14 -5.14
C THR A 223 -6.39 15.53 -5.69
N TYR A 224 -6.82 15.83 -6.93
CA TYR A 224 -6.59 17.14 -7.57
C TYR A 224 -7.18 18.28 -6.74
N ARG A 225 -8.45 18.16 -6.32
CA ARG A 225 -9.13 19.20 -5.54
C ARG A 225 -8.43 19.46 -4.21
N ILE A 226 -8.05 18.40 -3.49
CA ILE A 226 -7.33 18.54 -2.21
C ILE A 226 -6.03 19.32 -2.40
N LEU A 227 -5.23 18.96 -3.40
CA LEU A 227 -3.95 19.62 -3.66
C LEU A 227 -4.13 21.07 -4.15
N GLN A 228 -5.17 21.34 -4.92
CA GLN A 228 -5.49 22.71 -5.38
C GLN A 228 -5.92 23.61 -4.21
N GLU A 229 -6.76 23.11 -3.29
CA GLU A 229 -7.19 23.84 -2.08
C GLU A 229 -6.00 24.19 -1.17
N GLU A 230 -4.98 23.35 -1.13
CA GLU A 230 -3.74 23.58 -0.38
C GLU A 230 -2.71 24.45 -1.14
N GLY A 231 -3.06 25.00 -2.29
CA GLY A 231 -2.21 25.89 -3.08
C GLY A 231 -1.01 25.21 -3.74
N THR A 232 -1.08 23.91 -3.99
CA THR A 232 -0.03 23.16 -4.68
C THR A 232 0.08 23.60 -6.16
N SER A 233 1.31 23.72 -6.66
CA SER A 233 1.57 24.03 -8.07
C SER A 233 1.34 22.79 -8.94
N LEU A 234 0.30 22.84 -9.78
CA LEU A 234 -0.14 21.75 -10.67
C LEU A 234 0.07 22.17 -12.13
N HIS A 235 0.92 21.46 -12.87
CA HIS A 235 1.23 21.75 -14.27
C HIS A 235 1.02 20.52 -15.15
N SER A 236 0.26 20.66 -16.23
CA SER A 236 0.07 19.61 -17.27
C SER A 236 -0.40 18.27 -16.73
N VAL A 237 -1.26 18.26 -15.69
CA VAL A 237 -1.81 17.05 -15.08
C VAL A 237 -3.09 16.63 -15.82
N GLU A 238 -3.18 15.36 -16.23
CA GLU A 238 -4.37 14.77 -16.81
C GLU A 238 -5.32 14.32 -15.68
N LEU A 239 -6.57 14.77 -15.74
CA LEU A 239 -7.62 14.32 -14.80
C LEU A 239 -8.32 13.08 -15.34
N ILE A 240 -8.49 12.10 -14.44
CA ILE A 240 -9.18 10.84 -14.72
C ILE A 240 -10.32 10.57 -13.75
#